data_c39789f2e96940dc7409e212f0718e92
#
_entry.id   c39789f2e96940dc7409e212f0718e92
#
_cell.length_a   1.000
_cell.length_b   1.000
_cell.length_c   1.000
_cell.angle_alpha   90.00
_cell.angle_beta   90.00
_cell.angle_gamma   90.00
#
_symmetry.space_group_name_H-M   'P 1'
#
loop_
_entity.id
_entity.type
_entity.pdbx_description
1 polymer ?
#
loop_
_entity_poly.entity_id
_entity_poly.type
_entity_poly.pdbx_seq_one_letter_code
_entity_poly.pdbx_strand_id
1 'polypeptide(L)'
;MSKHEQEMLLFVSLQGAIGTLAGFIGYFVVGVDDINAMFRFTAYMLSDASGAALIAYLIGPRFGLTGRRLMRLSFLLPGVLLLGGSESIPVMAAVFGLFLGLTWSARYWLEMSVLTDAERDSYASRSGALAVAGGIVATLIATLCLSKTGNSSHALYTAYGVVCLVASLALGRHVSEAPMVPATNPLAVIAQPEFRACLPLFFVESGLLGVGGAVGSVGAAMSLGSASDLGWVSTVAGLAGAAALYLTRTGRGVDNRSGWLGWSCLAVAISFVVLGFSAWLPALFVAHSILRAAAGPFLNASEHVLNQRALDIRGELVDRIVARDLVMWVMRMGSLLAFWWLSNAMSAAHLLELGSAILALGAIAEYWIGQTWFSSATPGRRAGALDSSLN
;
A
#
# COMPACT_ATOMS: atom_id res chain seq x y z
N MET A 1 8.47 -23.95 -7.72
CA MET A 1 7.70 -22.71 -7.97
C MET A 1 7.06 -22.82 -9.34
N SER A 2 5.74 -22.70 -9.43
CA SER A 2 5.00 -22.76 -10.70
C SER A 2 5.26 -21.50 -11.55
N LYS A 3 5.05 -21.58 -12.87
CA LYS A 3 5.14 -20.39 -13.74
C LYS A 3 4.13 -19.32 -13.36
N HIS A 4 2.97 -19.73 -12.88
CA HIS A 4 1.94 -18.84 -12.34
C HIS A 4 2.47 -18.05 -11.14
N GLU A 5 3.07 -18.73 -10.14
CA GLU A 5 3.62 -18.10 -8.95
C GLU A 5 4.77 -17.14 -9.29
N GLN A 6 5.65 -17.52 -10.23
CA GLN A 6 6.73 -16.63 -10.69
C GLN A 6 6.20 -15.33 -11.28
N GLU A 7 5.14 -15.42 -12.08
CA GLU A 7 4.55 -14.24 -12.70
C GLU A 7 3.81 -13.36 -11.70
N MET A 8 3.13 -13.97 -10.70
CA MET A 8 2.53 -13.23 -9.59
C MET A 8 3.58 -12.47 -8.76
N LEU A 9 4.72 -13.10 -8.49
CA LEU A 9 5.83 -12.45 -7.78
C LEU A 9 6.46 -11.33 -8.62
N LEU A 10 6.59 -11.51 -9.94
CA LEU A 10 7.02 -10.44 -10.85
C LEU A 10 6.04 -9.27 -10.84
N PHE A 11 4.73 -9.55 -10.87
CA PHE A 11 3.69 -8.52 -10.77
C PHE A 11 3.83 -7.68 -9.50
N VAL A 12 4.01 -8.32 -8.34
CA VAL A 12 4.19 -7.60 -7.06
C VAL A 12 5.52 -6.83 -7.03
N SER A 13 6.59 -7.36 -7.63
CA SER A 13 7.85 -6.63 -7.76
C SER A 13 7.69 -5.36 -8.60
N LEU A 14 6.99 -5.45 -9.74
CA LEU A 14 6.69 -4.29 -10.59
C LEU A 14 5.72 -3.31 -9.91
N GLN A 15 4.74 -3.81 -9.15
CA GLN A 15 3.87 -2.97 -8.33
C GLN A 15 4.69 -2.18 -7.31
N GLY A 16 5.65 -2.82 -6.63
CA GLY A 16 6.58 -2.16 -5.71
C GLY A 16 7.46 -1.13 -6.41
N ALA A 17 7.99 -1.48 -7.59
CA ALA A 17 8.81 -0.57 -8.40
C ALA A 17 8.04 0.70 -8.80
N ILE A 18 6.86 0.57 -9.39
CA ILE A 18 6.03 1.73 -9.79
C ILE A 18 5.49 2.47 -8.57
N GLY A 19 5.22 1.75 -7.47
CA GLY A 19 4.77 2.36 -6.20
C GLY A 19 5.73 3.40 -5.64
N THR A 20 7.03 3.33 -5.95
CA THR A 20 8.01 4.33 -5.53
C THR A 20 7.76 5.72 -6.12
N LEU A 21 7.06 5.79 -7.25
CA LEU A 21 6.66 7.06 -7.87
C LEU A 21 5.83 7.94 -6.93
N ALA A 22 5.05 7.35 -6.01
CA ALA A 22 4.25 8.08 -5.03
C ALA A 22 5.08 9.08 -4.21
N GLY A 23 6.27 8.66 -3.76
CA GLY A 23 7.16 9.51 -2.98
C GLY A 23 7.65 10.72 -3.78
N PHE A 24 8.01 10.51 -5.04
CA PHE A 24 8.44 11.60 -5.93
C PHE A 24 7.29 12.54 -6.27
N ILE A 25 6.11 12.01 -6.62
CA ILE A 25 4.92 12.85 -6.87
C ILE A 25 4.60 13.66 -5.61
N GLY A 26 4.59 13.01 -4.43
CA GLY A 26 4.35 13.70 -3.16
C GLY A 26 5.34 14.85 -2.93
N TYR A 27 6.62 14.65 -3.22
CA TYR A 27 7.64 15.69 -3.11
C TYR A 27 7.39 16.86 -4.08
N PHE A 28 7.06 16.58 -5.35
CA PHE A 28 6.76 17.62 -6.33
C PHE A 28 5.46 18.36 -6.01
N VAL A 29 4.44 17.65 -5.49
CA VAL A 29 3.13 18.25 -5.14
C VAL A 29 3.22 19.16 -3.92
N VAL A 30 3.98 18.75 -2.90
CA VAL A 30 4.14 19.59 -1.69
C VAL A 30 4.76 20.92 -2.05
N GLY A 31 5.53 20.95 -3.15
CA GLY A 31 6.27 22.13 -3.61
C GLY A 31 6.49 23.05 -2.44
N VAL A 32 7.60 23.32 -2.00
CA VAL A 32 8.09 23.92 -0.75
C VAL A 32 7.10 24.81 0.06
N ASP A 33 5.94 25.18 -0.50
CA ASP A 33 5.03 26.19 0.06
C ASP A 33 3.56 25.75 0.27
N ASP A 34 3.09 24.59 -0.23
CA ASP A 34 1.67 24.18 -0.08
C ASP A 34 1.49 22.76 0.48
N ILE A 35 1.60 22.65 1.80
CA ILE A 35 1.34 21.40 2.55
C ILE A 35 -0.08 20.91 2.32
N ASN A 36 -1.05 21.80 2.14
CA ASN A 36 -2.44 21.45 1.90
C ASN A 36 -2.62 20.73 0.56
N ALA A 37 -1.76 21.02 -0.44
CA ALA A 37 -1.77 20.34 -1.72
C ALA A 37 -1.52 18.83 -1.56
N MET A 38 -0.68 18.43 -0.60
CA MET A 38 -0.40 17.02 -0.34
C MET A 38 -1.62 16.25 0.16
N PHE A 39 -2.37 16.81 1.08
CA PHE A 39 -3.58 16.17 1.60
C PHE A 39 -4.68 16.11 0.53
N ARG A 40 -4.84 17.17 -0.28
CA ARG A 40 -5.76 17.18 -1.43
C ARG A 40 -5.35 16.14 -2.48
N PHE A 41 -4.06 16.08 -2.84
CA PHE A 41 -3.53 15.08 -3.76
C PHE A 41 -3.82 13.66 -3.26
N THR A 42 -3.51 13.37 -1.99
CA THR A 42 -3.74 12.05 -1.39
C THR A 42 -5.23 11.70 -1.36
N ALA A 43 -6.11 12.67 -1.07
CA ALA A 43 -7.56 12.45 -1.09
C ALA A 43 -8.07 12.12 -2.51
N TYR A 44 -7.65 12.87 -3.53
CA TYR A 44 -7.99 12.58 -4.92
C TYR A 44 -7.45 11.22 -5.35
N MET A 45 -6.18 10.95 -5.12
CA MET A 45 -5.52 9.68 -5.46
C MET A 45 -6.23 8.47 -4.84
N LEU A 46 -6.57 8.52 -3.55
CA LEU A 46 -7.24 7.41 -2.87
C LEU A 46 -8.71 7.28 -3.27
N SER A 47 -9.38 8.39 -3.62
CA SER A 47 -10.74 8.35 -4.17
C SER A 47 -10.76 7.74 -5.56
N ASP A 48 -9.81 8.11 -6.42
CA ASP A 48 -9.66 7.54 -7.76
C ASP A 48 -9.26 6.07 -7.69
N ALA A 49 -8.39 5.68 -6.73
CA ALA A 49 -8.04 4.28 -6.50
C ALA A 49 -9.27 3.45 -6.09
N SER A 50 -10.06 3.94 -5.15
CA SER A 50 -11.29 3.26 -4.74
C SER A 50 -12.33 3.23 -5.86
N GLY A 51 -12.48 4.31 -6.61
CA GLY A 51 -13.34 4.37 -7.81
C GLY A 51 -12.93 3.35 -8.87
N ALA A 52 -11.64 3.25 -9.18
CA ALA A 52 -11.11 2.27 -10.12
C ALA A 52 -11.35 0.82 -9.66
N ALA A 53 -11.15 0.54 -8.38
CA ALA A 53 -11.44 -0.77 -7.79
C ALA A 53 -12.93 -1.11 -7.88
N LEU A 54 -13.81 -0.17 -7.54
CA LEU A 54 -15.28 -0.36 -7.64
C LEU A 54 -15.71 -0.60 -9.09
N ILE A 55 -15.19 0.16 -10.05
CA ILE A 55 -15.46 -0.06 -11.47
C ILE A 55 -15.00 -1.47 -11.89
N ALA A 56 -13.82 -1.89 -11.46
CA ALA A 56 -13.30 -3.22 -11.78
C ALA A 56 -14.19 -4.34 -11.25
N TYR A 57 -14.72 -4.22 -10.04
CA TYR A 57 -15.54 -5.27 -9.41
C TYR A 57 -17.03 -5.21 -9.74
N LEU A 58 -17.61 -4.02 -9.95
CA LEU A 58 -19.04 -3.87 -10.21
C LEU A 58 -19.37 -3.92 -11.69
N ILE A 59 -18.53 -3.34 -12.52
CA ILE A 59 -18.78 -3.15 -13.95
C ILE A 59 -17.93 -4.10 -14.80
N GLY A 60 -16.65 -4.27 -14.45
CA GLY A 60 -15.70 -5.07 -15.22
C GLY A 60 -16.18 -6.48 -15.57
N PRO A 61 -16.79 -7.27 -14.68
CA PRO A 61 -17.28 -8.61 -14.98
C PRO A 61 -18.34 -8.65 -16.10
N ARG A 62 -19.15 -7.60 -16.24
CA ARG A 62 -20.14 -7.48 -17.32
C ARG A 62 -19.49 -7.37 -18.71
N PHE A 63 -18.24 -6.94 -18.77
CA PHE A 63 -17.42 -6.86 -19.97
C PHE A 63 -16.40 -8.00 -20.07
N GLY A 64 -16.58 -9.08 -19.29
CA GLY A 64 -15.69 -10.24 -19.29
C GLY A 64 -14.30 -9.93 -18.75
N LEU A 65 -14.19 -9.02 -17.77
CA LEU A 65 -12.94 -8.75 -17.09
C LEU A 65 -12.51 -9.98 -16.29
N THR A 66 -11.23 -10.33 -16.40
CA THR A 66 -10.60 -11.41 -15.67
C THR A 66 -9.44 -10.85 -14.83
N GLY A 67 -9.02 -11.57 -13.80
CA GLY A 67 -7.87 -11.18 -12.98
C GLY A 67 -6.61 -10.93 -13.83
N ARG A 68 -6.39 -11.79 -14.86
CA ARG A 68 -5.31 -11.62 -15.83
C ARG A 68 -5.40 -10.32 -16.63
N ARG A 69 -6.59 -9.99 -17.15
CA ARG A 69 -6.80 -8.75 -17.91
C ARG A 69 -6.65 -7.53 -17.01
N LEU A 70 -7.21 -7.60 -15.80
CA LEU A 70 -7.08 -6.53 -14.80
C LEU A 70 -5.62 -6.26 -14.44
N MET A 71 -4.82 -7.31 -14.23
CA MET A 71 -3.38 -7.19 -13.98
C MET A 71 -2.65 -6.45 -15.12
N ARG A 72 -2.99 -6.70 -16.38
CA ARG A 72 -2.41 -5.98 -17.53
C ARG A 72 -2.88 -4.53 -17.61
N LEU A 73 -4.19 -4.30 -17.44
CA LEU A 73 -4.79 -2.97 -17.49
C LEU A 73 -4.25 -2.07 -16.39
N SER A 74 -3.91 -2.63 -15.22
CA SER A 74 -3.37 -1.88 -14.10
C SER A 74 -2.02 -1.21 -14.36
N PHE A 75 -1.29 -1.66 -15.38
CA PHE A 75 -0.08 -1.01 -15.87
C PHE A 75 -0.31 -0.26 -17.19
N LEU A 76 -1.15 -0.79 -18.08
CA LEU A 76 -1.38 -0.19 -19.39
C LEU A 76 -1.96 1.22 -19.28
N LEU A 77 -3.04 1.38 -18.52
CA LEU A 77 -3.74 2.66 -18.43
C LEU A 77 -2.88 3.75 -17.78
N PRO A 78 -2.27 3.54 -16.60
CA PRO A 78 -1.36 4.52 -16.03
C PRO A 78 -0.14 4.79 -16.92
N GLY A 79 0.39 3.77 -17.58
CA GLY A 79 1.53 3.92 -18.49
C GLY A 79 1.26 4.88 -19.62
N VAL A 80 0.11 4.75 -20.29
CA VAL A 80 -0.32 5.66 -21.38
C VAL A 80 -0.50 7.09 -20.84
N LEU A 81 -1.14 7.23 -19.68
CA LEU A 81 -1.40 8.54 -19.07
C LEU A 81 -0.12 9.25 -18.62
N LEU A 82 0.85 8.51 -18.06
CA LEU A 82 2.16 9.06 -17.66
C LEU A 82 2.94 9.59 -18.88
N LEU A 83 2.85 8.93 -20.04
CA LEU A 83 3.46 9.42 -21.27
C LEU A 83 2.81 10.71 -21.79
N GLY A 84 1.57 11.00 -21.41
CA GLY A 84 0.89 12.26 -21.71
C GLY A 84 1.50 13.49 -21.03
N GLY A 85 2.35 13.30 -20.02
CA GLY A 85 3.22 14.32 -19.45
C GLY A 85 2.53 15.46 -18.69
N SER A 86 1.29 15.26 -18.21
CA SER A 86 0.62 16.29 -17.40
C SER A 86 1.22 16.35 -15.99
N GLU A 87 1.53 17.54 -15.52
CA GLU A 87 2.02 17.81 -14.16
C GLU A 87 0.92 18.34 -13.22
N SER A 88 -0.33 18.44 -13.69
CA SER A 88 -1.42 18.93 -12.86
C SER A 88 -1.74 17.95 -11.73
N ILE A 89 -1.92 18.45 -10.52
CA ILE A 89 -2.20 17.66 -9.31
C ILE A 89 -3.38 16.68 -9.51
N PRO A 90 -4.56 17.11 -10.02
CA PRO A 90 -5.67 16.19 -10.22
C PRO A 90 -5.37 15.08 -11.21
N VAL A 91 -4.65 15.36 -12.31
CA VAL A 91 -4.31 14.35 -13.32
C VAL A 91 -3.32 13.34 -12.74
N MET A 92 -2.29 13.79 -12.02
CA MET A 92 -1.33 12.88 -11.41
C MET A 92 -1.98 12.05 -10.29
N ALA A 93 -2.92 12.62 -9.54
CA ALA A 93 -3.70 11.88 -8.56
C ALA A 93 -4.53 10.78 -9.24
N ALA A 94 -5.22 11.11 -10.33
CA ALA A 94 -6.01 10.14 -11.10
C ALA A 94 -5.14 9.03 -11.69
N VAL A 95 -4.00 9.37 -12.30
CA VAL A 95 -3.07 8.38 -12.89
C VAL A 95 -2.56 7.41 -11.84
N PHE A 96 -2.08 7.94 -10.72
CA PHE A 96 -1.54 7.11 -9.66
C PHE A 96 -2.64 6.39 -8.87
N GLY A 97 -3.81 7.00 -8.72
CA GLY A 97 -5.01 6.37 -8.17
C GLY A 97 -5.47 5.18 -9.00
N LEU A 98 -5.55 5.32 -10.33
CA LEU A 98 -5.82 4.21 -11.25
C LEU A 98 -4.81 3.07 -11.08
N PHE A 99 -3.52 3.40 -11.03
CA PHE A 99 -2.47 2.41 -10.78
C PHE A 99 -2.72 1.65 -9.48
N LEU A 100 -2.89 2.35 -8.37
CA LEU A 100 -3.12 1.74 -7.05
C LEU A 100 -4.39 0.90 -7.04
N GLY A 101 -5.51 1.47 -7.46
CA GLY A 101 -6.82 0.79 -7.43
C GLY A 101 -6.82 -0.49 -8.25
N LEU A 102 -6.35 -0.43 -9.49
CA LEU A 102 -6.37 -1.60 -10.38
C LEU A 102 -5.33 -2.65 -9.98
N THR A 103 -4.11 -2.26 -9.53
CA THR A 103 -3.09 -3.24 -9.12
C THR A 103 -3.50 -3.96 -7.84
N TRP A 104 -4.01 -3.25 -6.83
CA TRP A 104 -4.49 -3.88 -5.61
C TRP A 104 -5.71 -4.75 -5.85
N SER A 105 -6.64 -4.33 -6.70
CA SER A 105 -7.79 -5.15 -7.09
C SER A 105 -7.37 -6.44 -7.78
N ALA A 106 -6.44 -6.36 -8.75
CA ALA A 106 -5.91 -7.53 -9.43
C ALA A 106 -5.20 -8.47 -8.44
N ARG A 107 -4.40 -7.91 -7.54
CA ARG A 107 -3.64 -8.65 -6.55
C ARG A 107 -4.56 -9.40 -5.59
N TYR A 108 -5.51 -8.71 -4.95
CA TYR A 108 -6.44 -9.35 -4.02
C TYR A 108 -7.27 -10.43 -4.69
N TRP A 109 -7.80 -10.16 -5.88
CA TRP A 109 -8.58 -11.13 -6.62
C TRP A 109 -7.78 -12.40 -6.92
N LEU A 110 -6.58 -12.25 -7.47
CA LEU A 110 -5.74 -13.39 -7.85
C LEU A 110 -5.22 -14.16 -6.62
N GLU A 111 -4.75 -13.47 -5.60
CA GLU A 111 -4.22 -14.11 -4.39
C GLU A 111 -5.30 -14.84 -3.61
N MET A 112 -6.45 -14.21 -3.36
CA MET A 112 -7.56 -14.83 -2.63
C MET A 112 -8.22 -15.99 -3.38
N SER A 113 -8.09 -16.02 -4.71
CA SER A 113 -8.61 -17.13 -5.54
C SER A 113 -7.70 -18.38 -5.52
N VAL A 114 -6.43 -18.24 -5.09
CA VAL A 114 -5.43 -19.32 -5.23
C VAL A 114 -4.79 -19.70 -3.91
N LEU A 115 -4.52 -18.73 -3.01
CA LEU A 115 -3.73 -18.97 -1.80
C LEU A 115 -4.58 -19.48 -0.63
N THR A 116 -4.15 -20.58 -0.03
CA THR A 116 -4.67 -21.04 1.27
C THR A 116 -4.06 -20.23 2.42
N ASP A 117 -4.70 -20.24 3.61
CA ASP A 117 -4.18 -19.51 4.79
C ASP A 117 -2.76 -19.91 5.17
N ALA A 118 -2.42 -21.19 5.03
CA ALA A 118 -1.08 -21.71 5.32
C ALA A 118 0.01 -21.18 4.36
N GLU A 119 -0.37 -20.81 3.13
CA GLU A 119 0.56 -20.31 2.10
C GLU A 119 0.77 -18.80 2.16
N ARG A 120 -0.18 -18.07 2.77
CA ARG A 120 -0.20 -16.59 2.78
C ARG A 120 1.05 -15.99 3.36
N ASP A 121 1.58 -16.49 4.49
CA ASP A 121 2.80 -15.95 5.13
C ASP A 121 4.03 -16.10 4.26
N SER A 122 4.22 -17.29 3.72
CA SER A 122 5.36 -17.60 2.85
C SER A 122 5.30 -16.76 1.56
N TYR A 123 4.11 -16.61 0.98
CA TYR A 123 3.89 -15.78 -0.19
C TYR A 123 4.08 -14.30 0.12
N ALA A 124 3.48 -13.78 1.20
CA ALA A 124 3.61 -12.37 1.60
C ALA A 124 5.07 -12.01 1.89
N SER A 125 5.83 -12.90 2.52
CA SER A 125 7.26 -12.68 2.76
C SER A 125 8.06 -12.59 1.46
N ARG A 126 7.84 -13.53 0.52
CA ARG A 126 8.55 -13.54 -0.78
C ARG A 126 8.15 -12.36 -1.66
N SER A 127 6.87 -12.08 -1.76
CA SER A 127 6.35 -10.97 -2.55
C SER A 127 6.81 -9.62 -1.98
N GLY A 128 6.81 -9.47 -0.65
CA GLY A 128 7.34 -8.30 0.02
C GLY A 128 8.83 -8.06 -0.27
N ALA A 129 9.66 -9.11 -0.20
CA ALA A 129 11.08 -9.02 -0.53
C ALA A 129 11.32 -8.59 -1.98
N LEU A 130 10.54 -9.13 -2.93
CA LEU A 130 10.64 -8.76 -4.34
C LEU A 130 10.10 -7.36 -4.61
N ALA A 131 9.06 -6.91 -3.91
CA ALA A 131 8.58 -5.54 -3.98
C ALA A 131 9.66 -4.55 -3.52
N VAL A 132 10.37 -4.85 -2.42
CA VAL A 132 11.50 -4.04 -1.94
C VAL A 132 12.62 -4.02 -2.97
N ALA A 133 13.02 -5.17 -3.52
CA ALA A 133 14.06 -5.23 -4.54
C ALA A 133 13.69 -4.42 -5.80
N GLY A 134 12.47 -4.58 -6.30
CA GLY A 134 11.93 -3.78 -7.41
C GLY A 134 11.92 -2.28 -7.09
N GLY A 135 11.50 -1.93 -5.87
CA GLY A 135 11.51 -0.55 -5.39
C GLY A 135 12.90 0.08 -5.37
N ILE A 136 13.93 -0.63 -4.87
CA ILE A 136 15.31 -0.15 -4.84
C ILE A 136 15.81 0.15 -6.25
N VAL A 137 15.63 -0.80 -7.18
CA VAL A 137 16.06 -0.65 -8.57
C VAL A 137 15.35 0.54 -9.22
N ALA A 138 14.04 0.65 -9.05
CA ALA A 138 13.26 1.74 -9.60
C ALA A 138 13.67 3.10 -9.02
N THR A 139 13.85 3.18 -7.70
CA THR A 139 14.27 4.41 -7.03
C THR A 139 15.67 4.84 -7.48
N LEU A 140 16.62 3.90 -7.61
CA LEU A 140 17.95 4.21 -8.11
C LEU A 140 17.92 4.75 -9.55
N ILE A 141 17.16 4.11 -10.44
CA ILE A 141 17.00 4.57 -11.82
C ILE A 141 16.33 5.96 -11.85
N ALA A 142 15.28 6.17 -11.06
CA ALA A 142 14.61 7.46 -10.93
C ALA A 142 15.55 8.55 -10.44
N THR A 143 16.37 8.25 -9.42
CA THR A 143 17.36 9.18 -8.87
C THR A 143 18.39 9.58 -9.91
N LEU A 144 18.93 8.61 -10.66
CA LEU A 144 19.86 8.88 -11.74
C LEU A 144 19.23 9.68 -12.87
N CYS A 145 17.97 9.41 -13.20
CA CYS A 145 17.21 10.19 -14.17
C CYS A 145 17.10 11.65 -13.72
N LEU A 146 16.62 11.89 -12.50
CA LEU A 146 16.47 13.22 -11.91
C LEU A 146 17.79 13.98 -11.84
N SER A 147 18.85 13.33 -11.37
CA SER A 147 20.19 13.95 -11.29
C SER A 147 20.74 14.39 -12.64
N LYS A 148 20.43 13.64 -13.72
CA LYS A 148 20.87 13.97 -15.07
C LYS A 148 20.00 14.98 -15.80
N THR A 149 18.73 15.08 -15.42
CA THR A 149 17.72 15.93 -16.08
C THR A 149 17.40 17.21 -15.32
N GLY A 150 18.19 17.55 -14.28
CA GLY A 150 17.96 18.75 -13.47
C GLY A 150 16.66 18.67 -12.66
N ASN A 151 16.33 17.50 -12.12
CA ASN A 151 15.09 17.21 -11.37
C ASN A 151 13.79 17.37 -12.20
N SER A 152 13.83 17.03 -13.48
CA SER A 152 12.65 17.09 -14.36
C SER A 152 11.62 16.03 -13.98
N SER A 153 10.46 16.47 -13.49
CA SER A 153 9.26 15.63 -13.24
C SER A 153 8.78 14.95 -14.52
N HIS A 154 8.78 15.66 -15.66
CA HIS A 154 8.38 15.13 -16.95
C HIS A 154 9.25 13.93 -17.39
N ALA A 155 10.58 14.04 -17.27
CA ALA A 155 11.48 12.93 -17.60
C ALA A 155 11.23 11.72 -16.71
N LEU A 156 10.98 11.95 -15.42
CA LEU A 156 10.64 10.89 -14.46
C LEU A 156 9.33 10.20 -14.85
N TYR A 157 8.26 10.95 -15.10
CA TYR A 157 6.95 10.38 -15.44
C TYR A 157 7.01 9.60 -16.75
N THR A 158 7.75 10.09 -17.74
CA THR A 158 7.98 9.37 -18.99
C THR A 158 8.70 8.04 -18.74
N ALA A 159 9.73 8.02 -17.92
CA ALA A 159 10.46 6.79 -17.58
C ALA A 159 9.54 5.76 -16.92
N TYR A 160 8.74 6.15 -15.91
CA TYR A 160 7.77 5.26 -15.28
C TYR A 160 6.67 4.82 -16.24
N GLY A 161 6.21 5.70 -17.14
CA GLY A 161 5.24 5.37 -18.18
C GLY A 161 5.74 4.26 -19.10
N VAL A 162 6.99 4.35 -19.56
CA VAL A 162 7.62 3.29 -20.37
C VAL A 162 7.69 1.97 -19.60
N VAL A 163 8.14 2.00 -18.33
CA VAL A 163 8.19 0.78 -17.50
C VAL A 163 6.80 0.16 -17.33
N CYS A 164 5.76 0.96 -17.11
CA CYS A 164 4.38 0.48 -17.03
C CYS A 164 3.94 -0.20 -18.33
N LEU A 165 4.22 0.38 -19.51
CA LEU A 165 3.86 -0.23 -20.78
C LEU A 165 4.60 -1.56 -21.01
N VAL A 166 5.88 -1.62 -20.72
CA VAL A 166 6.67 -2.86 -20.81
C VAL A 166 6.10 -3.92 -19.84
N ALA A 167 5.79 -3.54 -18.61
CA ALA A 167 5.16 -4.42 -17.62
C ALA A 167 3.82 -4.98 -18.13
N SER A 168 2.95 -4.14 -18.68
CA SER A 168 1.68 -4.55 -19.26
C SER A 168 1.82 -5.61 -20.38
N LEU A 169 2.86 -5.51 -21.20
CA LEU A 169 3.15 -6.46 -22.27
C LEU A 169 3.79 -7.76 -21.75
N ALA A 170 4.59 -7.68 -20.69
CA ALA A 170 5.31 -8.81 -20.12
C ALA A 170 4.39 -9.72 -19.29
N LEU A 171 3.45 -9.13 -18.56
CA LEU A 171 2.55 -9.82 -17.63
C LEU A 171 1.37 -10.51 -18.32
N GLY A 172 0.76 -11.48 -17.66
CA GLY A 172 -0.45 -12.18 -18.07
C GLY A 172 -0.22 -13.30 -19.07
N ARG A 173 0.97 -13.91 -19.09
CA ARG A 173 1.26 -15.06 -19.98
C ARG A 173 0.97 -16.39 -19.31
N HIS A 174 1.22 -16.50 -18.02
CA HIS A 174 1.15 -17.76 -17.24
C HIS A 174 0.16 -17.70 -16.07
N VAL A 175 -0.36 -16.50 -15.75
CA VAL A 175 -1.40 -16.33 -14.73
C VAL A 175 -2.73 -16.88 -15.25
N SER A 176 -3.49 -17.55 -14.37
CA SER A 176 -4.82 -18.05 -14.68
C SER A 176 -5.75 -16.90 -15.09
N GLU A 177 -6.76 -17.18 -15.93
CA GLU A 177 -7.75 -16.16 -16.31
C GLU A 177 -8.46 -15.59 -15.09
N ALA A 178 -8.77 -16.41 -14.07
CA ALA A 178 -9.50 -16.04 -12.86
C ALA A 178 -10.69 -15.11 -13.20
N PRO A 179 -11.78 -15.65 -13.81
CA PRO A 179 -12.93 -14.84 -14.20
C PRO A 179 -13.50 -14.12 -12.98
N MET A 180 -13.79 -12.83 -13.14
CA MET A 180 -14.39 -12.03 -12.08
C MET A 180 -15.92 -12.14 -12.17
N VAL A 181 -16.58 -12.21 -11.02
CA VAL A 181 -18.04 -12.16 -10.90
C VAL A 181 -18.46 -10.79 -10.36
N PRO A 182 -19.61 -10.25 -10.79
CA PRO A 182 -20.06 -8.94 -10.31
C PRO A 182 -20.45 -9.03 -8.83
N ALA A 183 -20.11 -8.00 -8.05
CA ALA A 183 -20.61 -7.87 -6.68
C ALA A 183 -22.13 -7.71 -6.68
N THR A 184 -22.77 -8.40 -5.76
CA THR A 184 -24.24 -8.45 -5.67
C THR A 184 -24.79 -7.73 -4.44
N ASN A 185 -24.15 -7.93 -3.27
CA ASN A 185 -24.64 -7.35 -2.02
C ASN A 185 -23.53 -7.05 -1.00
N PRO A 186 -22.59 -6.13 -1.29
CA PRO A 186 -21.51 -5.78 -0.36
C PRO A 186 -22.03 -5.12 0.92
N LEU A 187 -23.19 -4.45 0.91
CA LEU A 187 -23.77 -3.85 2.11
C LEU A 187 -24.21 -4.90 3.13
N ALA A 188 -24.71 -6.06 2.68
CA ALA A 188 -25.02 -7.17 3.57
C ALA A 188 -23.77 -7.71 4.27
N VAL A 189 -22.61 -7.67 3.62
CA VAL A 189 -21.33 -8.03 4.25
C VAL A 189 -20.97 -7.03 5.35
N ILE A 190 -21.10 -5.72 5.09
CA ILE A 190 -20.83 -4.67 6.09
C ILE A 190 -21.74 -4.82 7.32
N ALA A 191 -22.95 -5.33 7.13
CA ALA A 191 -23.90 -5.54 8.22
C ALA A 191 -23.55 -6.71 9.14
N GLN A 192 -22.67 -7.64 8.72
CA GLN A 192 -22.27 -8.81 9.50
C GLN A 192 -21.48 -8.43 10.75
N PRO A 193 -21.74 -9.07 11.91
CA PRO A 193 -20.97 -8.82 13.13
C PRO A 193 -19.48 -9.11 12.95
N GLU A 194 -19.14 -10.17 12.21
CA GLU A 194 -17.76 -10.58 11.92
C GLU A 194 -17.01 -9.50 11.14
N PHE A 195 -17.65 -8.88 10.14
CA PHE A 195 -17.06 -7.78 9.39
C PHE A 195 -16.90 -6.54 10.26
N ARG A 196 -17.90 -6.22 11.08
CA ARG A 196 -17.83 -5.06 12.00
C ARG A 196 -16.70 -5.20 13.02
N ALA A 197 -16.39 -6.42 13.46
CA ALA A 197 -15.26 -6.68 14.34
C ALA A 197 -13.90 -6.34 13.69
N CYS A 198 -13.82 -6.28 12.34
CA CYS A 198 -12.61 -5.88 11.60
C CYS A 198 -12.43 -4.36 11.49
N LEU A 199 -13.48 -3.55 11.78
CA LEU A 199 -13.44 -2.10 11.57
C LEU A 199 -12.28 -1.40 12.31
N PRO A 200 -11.95 -1.73 13.58
CA PRO A 200 -10.79 -1.14 14.25
C PRO A 200 -9.46 -1.43 13.54
N LEU A 201 -9.29 -2.65 13.02
CA LEU A 201 -8.11 -3.03 12.24
C LEU A 201 -8.03 -2.21 10.94
N PHE A 202 -9.11 -2.14 10.18
CA PHE A 202 -9.16 -1.35 8.93
C PHE A 202 -8.93 0.14 9.17
N PHE A 203 -9.44 0.67 10.29
CA PHE A 203 -9.19 2.07 10.64
C PHE A 203 -7.71 2.34 10.91
N VAL A 204 -7.07 1.53 11.74
CA VAL A 204 -5.67 1.77 12.10
C VAL A 204 -4.75 1.53 10.93
N GLU A 205 -4.86 0.39 10.28
CA GLU A 205 -3.98 -0.02 9.18
C GLU A 205 -4.15 0.90 7.96
N SER A 206 -5.36 1.04 7.47
CA SER A 206 -5.62 1.72 6.22
C SER A 206 -6.09 3.16 6.40
N GLY A 207 -7.00 3.39 7.35
CA GLY A 207 -7.52 4.72 7.62
C GLY A 207 -6.45 5.66 8.17
N LEU A 208 -5.60 5.20 9.07
CA LEU A 208 -4.59 6.01 9.73
C LEU A 208 -3.19 5.80 9.12
N LEU A 209 -2.62 4.59 9.21
CA LEU A 209 -1.26 4.34 8.72
C LEU A 209 -1.17 4.41 7.18
N GLY A 210 -2.24 4.04 6.47
CA GLY A 210 -2.31 4.11 5.01
C GLY A 210 -2.26 5.54 4.46
N VAL A 211 -2.61 6.56 5.25
CA VAL A 211 -2.46 7.98 4.88
C VAL A 211 -1.19 8.61 5.43
N GLY A 212 -0.41 7.88 6.21
CA GLY A 212 0.85 8.34 6.82
C GLY A 212 1.91 8.79 5.81
N GLY A 213 1.83 8.30 4.56
CA GLY A 213 2.67 8.77 3.46
C GLY A 213 2.55 10.28 3.18
N ALA A 214 1.36 10.87 3.40
CA ALA A 214 1.17 12.31 3.26
C ALA A 214 2.00 13.11 4.30
N VAL A 215 2.00 12.66 5.56
CA VAL A 215 2.83 13.26 6.63
C VAL A 215 4.32 13.06 6.34
N GLY A 216 4.69 11.86 5.86
CA GLY A 216 6.07 11.58 5.43
C GLY A 216 6.56 12.48 4.30
N SER A 217 5.69 12.81 3.33
CA SER A 217 6.02 13.74 2.24
C SER A 217 6.23 15.18 2.74
N VAL A 218 5.47 15.62 3.76
CA VAL A 218 5.73 16.90 4.43
C VAL A 218 7.11 16.90 5.07
N GLY A 219 7.46 15.83 5.80
CA GLY A 219 8.79 15.67 6.39
C GLY A 219 9.92 15.68 5.34
N ALA A 220 9.72 15.02 4.20
CA ALA A 220 10.66 15.04 3.09
C ALA A 220 10.88 16.45 2.53
N ALA A 221 9.80 17.17 2.25
CA ALA A 221 9.86 18.53 1.71
C ALA A 221 10.53 19.53 2.68
N MET A 222 10.33 19.36 3.97
CA MET A 222 10.97 20.19 5.00
C MET A 222 12.47 19.86 5.19
N SER A 223 12.88 18.65 4.87
CA SER A 223 14.22 18.15 5.23
C SER A 223 15.20 18.07 4.06
N LEU A 224 14.70 17.99 2.83
CA LEU A 224 15.50 17.71 1.64
C LEU A 224 15.44 18.87 0.64
N GLY A 225 16.59 19.14 0.00
CA GLY A 225 16.72 20.27 -0.94
C GLY A 225 16.25 19.99 -2.36
N SER A 226 16.13 18.69 -2.74
CA SER A 226 15.74 18.30 -4.10
C SER A 226 15.08 16.93 -4.18
N ALA A 227 14.38 16.67 -5.28
CA ALA A 227 13.80 15.36 -5.55
C ALA A 227 14.88 14.27 -5.72
N SER A 228 16.07 14.62 -6.22
CA SER A 228 17.20 13.69 -6.29
C SER A 228 17.74 13.32 -4.91
N ASP A 229 17.72 14.23 -3.93
CA ASP A 229 18.10 13.92 -2.55
C ASP A 229 17.10 12.92 -1.93
N LEU A 230 15.80 13.10 -2.16
CA LEU A 230 14.79 12.12 -1.77
C LEU A 230 15.09 10.75 -2.40
N GLY A 231 15.47 10.72 -3.66
CA GLY A 231 15.82 9.50 -4.35
C GLY A 231 17.03 8.81 -3.71
N TRP A 232 18.10 9.54 -3.38
CA TRP A 232 19.27 8.98 -2.70
C TRP A 232 18.93 8.46 -1.31
N VAL A 233 18.22 9.23 -0.50
CA VAL A 233 17.76 8.81 0.83
C VAL A 233 16.90 7.54 0.72
N SER A 234 15.96 7.49 -0.22
CA SER A 234 15.09 6.33 -0.44
C SER A 234 15.86 5.10 -0.94
N THR A 235 16.91 5.29 -1.76
CA THR A 235 17.79 4.20 -2.21
C THR A 235 18.57 3.60 -1.05
N VAL A 236 19.21 4.43 -0.22
CA VAL A 236 19.96 3.98 0.97
C VAL A 236 19.02 3.30 1.96
N ALA A 237 17.85 3.89 2.21
CA ALA A 237 16.82 3.31 3.06
C ALA A 237 16.34 1.95 2.52
N GLY A 238 16.10 1.84 1.22
CA GLY A 238 15.73 0.58 0.57
C GLY A 238 16.78 -0.52 0.75
N LEU A 239 18.08 -0.18 0.63
CA LEU A 239 19.18 -1.12 0.91
C LEU A 239 19.17 -1.59 2.37
N ALA A 240 18.90 -0.70 3.33
CA ALA A 240 18.73 -1.09 4.74
C ALA A 240 17.53 -2.04 4.93
N GLY A 241 16.41 -1.79 4.24
CA GLY A 241 15.26 -2.70 4.22
C GLY A 241 15.59 -4.07 3.65
N ALA A 242 16.33 -4.13 2.54
CA ALA A 242 16.79 -5.38 1.94
C ALA A 242 17.73 -6.14 2.88
N ALA A 243 18.66 -5.44 3.55
CA ALA A 243 19.54 -6.05 4.54
C ALA A 243 18.75 -6.62 5.74
N ALA A 244 17.75 -5.90 6.26
CA ALA A 244 16.89 -6.37 7.33
C ALA A 244 16.13 -7.65 6.93
N LEU A 245 15.56 -7.69 5.72
CA LEU A 245 14.89 -8.88 5.19
C LEU A 245 15.83 -10.07 5.02
N TYR A 246 17.06 -9.83 4.55
CA TYR A 246 18.06 -10.87 4.39
C TYR A 246 18.49 -11.49 5.72
N LEU A 247 18.75 -10.65 6.72
CA LEU A 247 19.19 -11.08 8.05
C LEU A 247 18.11 -11.89 8.79
N THR A 248 16.83 -11.61 8.49
CA THR A 248 15.69 -12.24 9.19
C THR A 248 14.98 -13.32 8.38
N ARG A 249 15.55 -13.73 7.23
CA ARG A 249 14.92 -14.65 6.25
C ARG A 249 14.48 -16.00 6.82
N THR A 250 15.07 -16.48 7.91
CA THR A 250 14.85 -17.82 8.48
C THR A 250 13.85 -17.83 9.64
N GLY A 251 13.34 -16.67 10.06
CA GLY A 251 12.59 -16.58 11.32
C GLY A 251 11.06 -16.49 11.20
N ARG A 252 10.49 -16.44 9.98
CA ARG A 252 9.04 -16.18 9.81
C ARG A 252 8.25 -17.45 9.58
N GLY A 253 7.15 -17.61 10.31
CA GLY A 253 6.20 -18.69 10.15
C GLY A 253 4.88 -18.40 10.87
N VAL A 254 3.93 -19.31 10.71
CA VAL A 254 2.59 -19.20 11.30
C VAL A 254 2.65 -19.08 12.83
N ASP A 255 3.59 -19.76 13.46
CA ASP A 255 3.70 -19.85 14.92
C ASP A 255 4.20 -18.56 15.58
N ASN A 256 4.84 -17.66 14.82
CA ASN A 256 5.43 -16.42 15.35
C ASN A 256 4.88 -15.12 14.71
N ARG A 257 3.73 -15.20 14.01
CA ARG A 257 3.04 -14.05 13.37
C ARG A 257 2.90 -12.86 14.32
N SER A 258 2.42 -13.11 15.55
CA SER A 258 2.21 -12.06 16.55
C SER A 258 3.51 -11.40 16.98
N GLY A 259 4.58 -12.17 17.14
CA GLY A 259 5.91 -11.61 17.46
C GLY A 259 6.45 -10.71 16.36
N TRP A 260 6.32 -11.11 15.11
CA TRP A 260 6.74 -10.29 13.96
C TRP A 260 5.90 -9.02 13.82
N LEU A 261 4.58 -9.11 14.03
CA LEU A 261 3.72 -7.93 14.06
C LEU A 261 4.19 -6.96 15.15
N GLY A 262 4.44 -7.47 16.37
CA GLY A 262 4.86 -6.62 17.50
C GLY A 262 6.16 -5.87 17.25
N TRP A 263 7.19 -6.58 16.77
CA TRP A 263 8.47 -5.95 16.45
C TRP A 263 8.37 -4.94 15.32
N SER A 264 7.61 -5.25 14.27
CA SER A 264 7.43 -4.33 13.14
C SER A 264 6.63 -3.09 13.54
N CYS A 265 5.55 -3.24 14.30
CA CYS A 265 4.77 -2.11 14.82
C CYS A 265 5.62 -1.21 15.72
N LEU A 266 6.42 -1.78 16.63
CA LEU A 266 7.32 -1.02 17.49
C LEU A 266 8.36 -0.24 16.67
N ALA A 267 9.01 -0.89 15.72
CA ALA A 267 10.02 -0.24 14.87
C ALA A 267 9.41 0.87 14.01
N VAL A 268 8.20 0.67 13.49
CA VAL A 268 7.45 1.69 12.74
C VAL A 268 7.03 2.84 13.65
N ALA A 269 6.57 2.56 14.88
CA ALA A 269 6.25 3.60 15.84
C ALA A 269 7.48 4.46 16.17
N ILE A 270 8.63 3.84 16.41
CA ILE A 270 9.91 4.55 16.63
C ILE A 270 10.26 5.39 15.38
N SER A 271 10.09 4.85 14.19
CA SER A 271 10.37 5.61 12.95
C SER A 271 9.51 6.88 12.85
N PHE A 272 8.24 6.81 13.22
CA PHE A 272 7.36 8.00 13.23
C PHE A 272 7.75 9.00 14.33
N VAL A 273 8.16 8.54 15.51
CA VAL A 273 8.70 9.43 16.53
C VAL A 273 9.93 10.19 16.01
N VAL A 274 10.85 9.49 15.34
CA VAL A 274 12.03 10.11 14.70
C VAL A 274 11.61 11.08 13.59
N LEU A 275 10.55 10.77 12.81
CA LEU A 275 10.00 11.69 11.82
C LEU A 275 9.51 13.00 12.47
N GLY A 276 8.80 12.94 13.58
CA GLY A 276 8.36 14.12 14.31
C GLY A 276 9.52 15.03 14.70
N PHE A 277 10.61 14.46 15.20
CA PHE A 277 11.83 15.21 15.54
C PHE A 277 12.57 15.78 14.31
N SER A 278 12.29 15.31 13.09
CA SER A 278 12.88 15.90 11.88
C SER A 278 12.44 17.33 11.63
N ALA A 279 11.33 17.76 12.24
CA ALA A 279 10.91 19.17 12.24
C ALA A 279 11.98 20.11 12.85
N TRP A 280 12.80 19.61 13.78
CA TRP A 280 13.86 20.37 14.45
C TRP A 280 15.24 20.06 13.87
N LEU A 281 15.48 18.83 13.48
CA LEU A 281 16.75 18.38 12.94
C LEU A 281 16.50 17.58 11.65
N PRO A 282 16.61 18.23 10.46
CA PRO A 282 16.33 17.61 9.15
C PRO A 282 17.05 16.29 8.89
N ALA A 283 18.26 16.10 9.44
CA ALA A 283 19.01 14.84 9.31
C ALA A 283 18.25 13.62 9.89
N LEU A 284 17.32 13.82 10.82
CA LEU A 284 16.50 12.74 11.39
C LEU A 284 15.49 12.19 10.36
N PHE A 285 15.17 12.93 9.30
CA PHE A 285 14.38 12.38 8.20
C PHE A 285 15.08 11.19 7.52
N VAL A 286 16.41 11.25 7.38
CA VAL A 286 17.20 10.13 6.85
C VAL A 286 17.11 8.92 7.79
N ALA A 287 17.26 9.14 9.09
CA ALA A 287 17.13 8.08 10.09
C ALA A 287 15.71 7.47 10.10
N HIS A 288 14.66 8.31 10.03
CA HIS A 288 13.28 7.86 9.84
C HIS A 288 13.14 6.97 8.61
N SER A 289 13.63 7.44 7.46
CA SER A 289 13.54 6.71 6.19
C SER A 289 14.20 5.33 6.27
N ILE A 290 15.38 5.24 6.89
CA ILE A 290 16.10 3.97 7.10
C ILE A 290 15.30 3.04 8.02
N LEU A 291 14.84 3.54 9.16
CA LEU A 291 14.05 2.75 10.13
C LEU A 291 12.74 2.28 9.50
N ARG A 292 12.04 3.17 8.79
CA ARG A 292 10.77 2.85 8.12
C ARG A 292 10.96 1.80 7.02
N ALA A 293 12.03 1.91 6.24
CA ALA A 293 12.36 0.93 5.21
C ALA A 293 12.80 -0.42 5.77
N ALA A 294 13.50 -0.43 6.91
CA ALA A 294 13.88 -1.66 7.58
C ALA A 294 12.68 -2.38 8.20
N ALA A 295 11.72 -1.66 8.77
CA ALA A 295 10.54 -2.23 9.45
C ALA A 295 9.35 -2.46 8.50
N GLY A 296 9.16 -1.59 7.51
CA GLY A 296 8.00 -1.57 6.62
C GLY A 296 7.67 -2.90 5.95
N PRO A 297 8.64 -3.61 5.36
CA PRO A 297 8.36 -4.90 4.71
C PRO A 297 7.79 -5.97 5.64
N PHE A 298 8.17 -5.92 6.92
CA PHE A 298 7.65 -6.86 7.93
C PHE A 298 6.24 -6.49 8.37
N LEU A 299 5.98 -5.21 8.58
CA LEU A 299 4.64 -4.72 8.89
C LEU A 299 3.70 -5.00 7.71
N ASN A 300 4.05 -4.58 6.51
CA ASN A 300 3.23 -4.77 5.31
C ASN A 300 2.91 -6.25 5.04
N ALA A 301 3.86 -7.17 5.29
CA ALA A 301 3.58 -8.60 5.15
C ALA A 301 2.61 -9.10 6.22
N SER A 302 2.68 -8.60 7.45
CA SER A 302 1.74 -8.94 8.53
C SER A 302 0.35 -8.34 8.27
N GLU A 303 0.27 -7.08 7.89
CA GLU A 303 -0.97 -6.40 7.47
C GLU A 303 -1.65 -7.13 6.31
N HIS A 304 -0.85 -7.57 5.32
CA HIS A 304 -1.41 -8.29 4.18
C HIS A 304 -2.10 -9.58 4.59
N VAL A 305 -1.48 -10.37 5.49
CA VAL A 305 -2.10 -11.59 6.04
C VAL A 305 -3.32 -11.26 6.90
N LEU A 306 -3.25 -10.22 7.75
CA LEU A 306 -4.38 -9.77 8.56
C LEU A 306 -5.58 -9.38 7.69
N ASN A 307 -5.35 -8.61 6.62
CA ASN A 307 -6.38 -8.23 5.67
C ASN A 307 -7.03 -9.41 4.96
N GLN A 308 -6.22 -10.39 4.54
CA GLN A 308 -6.76 -11.60 3.93
C GLN A 308 -7.61 -12.40 4.93
N ARG A 309 -7.15 -12.54 6.18
CA ARG A 309 -7.93 -13.21 7.24
C ARG A 309 -9.20 -12.45 7.61
N ALA A 310 -9.17 -11.12 7.60
CA ALA A 310 -10.37 -10.31 7.82
C ALA A 310 -11.44 -10.50 6.72
N LEU A 311 -11.03 -10.98 5.54
CA LEU A 311 -11.94 -11.35 4.45
C LEU A 311 -12.38 -12.83 4.50
N ASP A 312 -11.87 -13.66 5.41
CA ASP A 312 -12.31 -15.06 5.60
C ASP A 312 -13.61 -15.13 6.42
N ILE A 313 -14.64 -14.44 5.95
CA ILE A 313 -15.99 -14.36 6.52
C ILE A 313 -17.03 -14.88 5.51
N ARG A 314 -18.29 -14.90 5.87
CA ARG A 314 -19.37 -15.39 4.99
C ARG A 314 -19.63 -14.43 3.82
N GLY A 315 -20.10 -14.98 2.70
CA GLY A 315 -20.49 -14.23 1.50
C GLY A 315 -19.53 -14.42 0.33
N GLU A 316 -19.94 -13.95 -0.84
CA GLU A 316 -19.16 -14.01 -2.05
C GLU A 316 -17.86 -13.19 -1.89
N LEU A 317 -16.75 -13.72 -2.43
CA LEU A 317 -15.45 -13.08 -2.30
C LEU A 317 -15.46 -11.64 -2.80
N VAL A 318 -16.11 -11.39 -3.94
CA VAL A 318 -16.20 -10.05 -4.52
C VAL A 318 -16.95 -9.08 -3.62
N ASP A 319 -18.06 -9.51 -2.97
CA ASP A 319 -18.82 -8.66 -2.05
C ASP A 319 -18.00 -8.29 -0.82
N ARG A 320 -17.19 -9.23 -0.32
CA ARG A 320 -16.27 -9.00 0.81
C ARG A 320 -15.17 -8.00 0.46
N ILE A 321 -14.57 -8.12 -0.72
CA ILE A 321 -13.54 -7.18 -1.18
C ILE A 321 -14.13 -5.78 -1.37
N VAL A 322 -15.28 -5.67 -2.04
CA VAL A 322 -15.96 -4.38 -2.27
C VAL A 322 -16.39 -3.73 -0.95
N ALA A 323 -16.96 -4.52 -0.01
CA ALA A 323 -17.36 -4.04 1.31
C ALA A 323 -16.16 -3.44 2.07
N ARG A 324 -15.02 -4.15 2.06
CA ARG A 324 -13.79 -3.68 2.69
C ARG A 324 -13.31 -2.38 2.03
N ASP A 325 -13.22 -2.32 0.71
CA ASP A 325 -12.67 -1.16 0.00
C ASP A 325 -13.54 0.09 0.22
N LEU A 326 -14.86 -0.06 0.27
CA LEU A 326 -15.77 1.04 0.61
C LEU A 326 -15.53 1.59 2.03
N VAL A 327 -15.42 0.69 3.02
CA VAL A 327 -15.19 1.08 4.41
C VAL A 327 -13.79 1.72 4.57
N MET A 328 -12.77 1.14 3.96
CA MET A 328 -11.42 1.68 4.00
C MET A 328 -11.35 3.07 3.35
N TRP A 329 -12.08 3.30 2.25
CA TRP A 329 -12.17 4.62 1.65
C TRP A 329 -12.75 5.65 2.61
N VAL A 330 -13.87 5.35 3.26
CA VAL A 330 -14.50 6.25 4.25
C VAL A 330 -13.53 6.58 5.39
N MET A 331 -12.82 5.58 5.92
CA MET A 331 -11.88 5.76 7.01
C MET A 331 -10.67 6.61 6.59
N ARG A 332 -10.12 6.38 5.39
CA ARG A 332 -9.03 7.18 4.82
C ARG A 332 -9.44 8.64 4.63
N MET A 333 -10.62 8.87 4.07
CA MET A 333 -11.15 10.23 3.88
C MET A 333 -11.35 10.96 5.20
N GLY A 334 -11.87 10.26 6.22
CA GLY A 334 -12.00 10.81 7.58
C GLY A 334 -10.66 11.24 8.17
N SER A 335 -9.65 10.40 8.08
CA SER A 335 -8.29 10.71 8.58
C SER A 335 -7.64 11.84 7.78
N LEU A 336 -7.75 11.84 6.44
CA LEU A 336 -7.23 12.90 5.59
C LEU A 336 -7.90 14.24 5.88
N LEU A 337 -9.20 14.24 6.10
CA LEU A 337 -9.94 15.46 6.49
C LEU A 337 -9.44 16.00 7.84
N ALA A 338 -9.18 15.11 8.80
CA ALA A 338 -8.61 15.49 10.09
C ALA A 338 -7.20 16.09 9.94
N PHE A 339 -6.31 15.45 9.18
CA PHE A 339 -4.97 15.96 8.91
C PHE A 339 -4.99 17.28 8.08
N TRP A 340 -5.89 17.38 7.11
CA TRP A 340 -6.07 18.63 6.37
C TRP A 340 -6.57 19.75 7.28
N TRP A 341 -7.51 19.48 8.18
CA TRP A 341 -7.95 20.46 9.17
C TRP A 341 -6.79 20.91 10.08
N LEU A 342 -5.99 19.96 10.58
CA LEU A 342 -4.81 20.26 11.38
C LEU A 342 -3.80 21.10 10.60
N SER A 343 -3.56 20.82 9.32
CA SER A 343 -2.61 21.58 8.49
C SER A 343 -3.03 23.05 8.27
N ASN A 344 -4.34 23.34 8.34
CA ASN A 344 -4.83 24.72 8.30
C ASN A 344 -4.78 25.43 9.67
N ALA A 345 -4.71 24.66 10.77
CA ALA A 345 -4.76 25.20 12.12
C ALA A 345 -3.38 25.44 12.73
N MET A 346 -2.31 24.85 12.17
CA MET A 346 -0.97 24.88 12.77
C MET A 346 0.14 24.98 11.72
N SER A 347 1.37 25.27 12.17
CA SER A 347 2.54 25.31 11.30
C SER A 347 2.92 23.90 10.79
N ALA A 348 3.69 23.86 9.69
CA ALA A 348 4.22 22.61 9.14
C ALA A 348 4.99 21.75 10.17
N ALA A 349 5.81 22.42 11.01
CA ALA A 349 6.57 21.74 12.05
C ALA A 349 5.66 21.09 13.09
N HIS A 350 4.68 21.81 13.62
CA HIS A 350 3.72 21.27 14.57
C HIS A 350 2.83 20.16 13.97
N LEU A 351 2.45 20.31 12.69
CA LEU A 351 1.73 19.26 11.98
C LEU A 351 2.58 17.98 11.87
N LEU A 352 3.87 18.13 11.56
CA LEU A 352 4.79 16.98 11.44
C LEU A 352 4.96 16.29 12.79
N GLU A 353 5.13 17.04 13.87
CA GLU A 353 5.24 16.51 15.24
C GLU A 353 3.97 15.75 15.66
N LEU A 354 2.82 16.44 15.60
CA LEU A 354 1.55 15.86 16.03
C LEU A 354 1.11 14.72 15.12
N GLY A 355 1.23 14.88 13.80
CA GLY A 355 0.89 13.84 12.82
C GLY A 355 1.74 12.59 13.02
N SER A 356 3.04 12.76 13.25
CA SER A 356 3.95 11.64 13.53
C SER A 356 3.61 10.95 14.85
N ALA A 357 3.25 11.72 15.91
CA ALA A 357 2.83 11.15 17.17
C ALA A 357 1.54 10.32 17.04
N ILE A 358 0.56 10.82 16.29
CA ILE A 358 -0.69 10.09 15.99
C ILE A 358 -0.37 8.79 15.23
N LEU A 359 0.51 8.83 14.22
CA LEU A 359 0.90 7.64 13.46
C LEU A 359 1.68 6.63 14.30
N ALA A 360 2.54 7.10 15.22
CA ALA A 360 3.26 6.24 16.16
C ALA A 360 2.29 5.50 17.08
N LEU A 361 1.30 6.22 17.63
CA LEU A 361 0.24 5.62 18.45
C LEU A 361 -0.62 4.65 17.62
N GLY A 362 -0.89 4.97 16.35
CA GLY A 362 -1.56 4.08 15.41
C GLY A 362 -0.82 2.75 15.24
N ALA A 363 0.49 2.78 15.03
CA ALA A 363 1.29 1.56 14.89
C ALA A 363 1.28 0.70 16.18
N ILE A 364 1.26 1.33 17.34
CA ILE A 364 1.11 0.60 18.62
C ILE A 364 -0.29 0.00 18.74
N ALA A 365 -1.33 0.75 18.38
CA ALA A 365 -2.71 0.26 18.41
C ALA A 365 -2.92 -0.92 17.45
N GLU A 366 -2.27 -0.90 16.27
CA GLU A 366 -2.31 -2.00 15.31
C GLU A 366 -1.77 -3.31 15.89
N TYR A 367 -0.69 -3.25 16.67
CA TYR A 367 -0.19 -4.43 17.37
C TYR A 367 -1.26 -5.03 18.29
N TRP A 368 -1.89 -4.22 19.14
CA TRP A 368 -2.89 -4.70 20.08
C TRP A 368 -4.12 -5.30 19.41
N ILE A 369 -4.58 -4.64 18.34
CA ILE A 369 -5.74 -5.12 17.56
C ILE A 369 -5.37 -6.38 16.78
N GLY A 370 -4.27 -6.35 16.02
CA GLY A 370 -3.85 -7.45 15.16
C GLY A 370 -3.48 -8.72 15.91
N GLN A 371 -2.93 -8.57 17.14
CA GLN A 371 -2.61 -9.71 18.00
C GLN A 371 -3.83 -10.58 18.29
N THR A 372 -5.01 -9.99 18.49
CA THR A 372 -6.24 -10.72 18.74
C THR A 372 -6.66 -11.58 17.54
N TRP A 373 -6.36 -11.12 16.31
CA TRP A 373 -6.64 -11.83 15.07
C TRP A 373 -5.68 -12.98 14.78
N PHE A 374 -4.46 -12.90 15.27
CA PHE A 374 -3.49 -13.99 15.15
C PHE A 374 -3.66 -15.05 16.23
N SER A 375 -4.15 -14.69 17.41
CA SER A 375 -4.39 -15.63 18.51
C SER A 375 -5.72 -16.38 18.40
N SER A 376 -6.72 -15.82 17.67
CA SER A 376 -8.01 -16.50 17.48
C SER A 376 -7.90 -17.56 16.37
N ALA A 377 -8.44 -18.77 16.63
CA ALA A 377 -8.70 -19.72 15.55
C ALA A 377 -9.60 -19.06 14.49
N THR A 378 -9.29 -19.27 13.20
CA THR A 378 -9.96 -18.64 12.05
C THR A 378 -11.47 -18.62 12.23
N PRO A 379 -12.16 -17.47 12.16
CA PRO A 379 -13.62 -17.37 12.39
C PRO A 379 -14.45 -18.37 11.57
N GLY A 380 -14.02 -18.70 10.35
CA GLY A 380 -14.68 -19.67 9.48
C GLY A 380 -14.63 -21.14 9.96
N ARG A 381 -13.64 -21.53 10.77
CA ARG A 381 -13.58 -22.90 11.32
C ARG A 381 -14.57 -23.13 12.45
N ARG A 382 -15.00 -22.10 13.18
CA ARG A 382 -16.06 -22.25 14.21
C ARG A 382 -17.44 -22.52 13.61
N ALA A 383 -17.73 -21.98 12.42
CA ALA A 383 -19.00 -22.23 11.74
C ALA A 383 -19.11 -23.67 11.20
N GLY A 384 -18.03 -24.24 10.66
CA GLY A 384 -18.02 -25.63 10.20
C GLY A 384 -18.03 -26.68 11.31
N ALA A 385 -17.53 -26.35 12.52
CA ALA A 385 -17.58 -27.24 13.67
C ALA A 385 -18.96 -27.30 14.33
N LEU A 386 -19.77 -26.25 14.19
CA LEU A 386 -21.16 -26.24 14.69
C LEU A 386 -22.11 -26.98 13.74
N ASP A 387 -21.87 -26.97 12.44
CA ASP A 387 -22.68 -27.73 11.46
C ASP A 387 -22.38 -29.25 11.49
N SER A 388 -21.17 -29.64 11.88
CA SER A 388 -20.84 -31.08 12.02
C SER A 388 -21.33 -31.71 13.32
N SER A 389 -21.85 -30.93 14.28
CA SER A 389 -22.43 -31.42 15.52
C SER A 389 -23.98 -31.53 15.47
N LEU A 390 -24.59 -31.18 14.33
CA LEU A 390 -26.05 -31.23 14.11
C LEU A 390 -26.46 -32.28 13.05
N ASN A 391 -25.54 -33.07 12.53
CA ASN A 391 -25.76 -34.26 11.73
C ASN A 391 -25.17 -35.49 12.48
#